data_0930da339e253ac564777b1dd6e1482a
#
_entry.id   0930da339e253ac564777b1dd6e1482a
#
_cell.length_a   1.000
_cell.length_b   1.000
_cell.length_c   1.000
_cell.angle_alpha   90.00
_cell.angle_beta   90.00
_cell.angle_gamma   90.00
#
_symmetry.space_group_name_H-M   'P 1'
#
loop_
_entity.id
_entity.type
_entity.pdbx_description
1 polymer ?
#
loop_
_entity_poly.entity_id
_entity_poly.type
_entity_poly.pdbx_seq_one_letter_code
_entity_poly.pdbx_strand_id
1 'polypeptide(L)'
;MLFVTNEPRRSRSALAARLTEIGIPATAADVMTSAAVAARVAGSLTGLANRRALVVGPPALHDEIKGAGFQLVTSEHAREAGVAVVGGHEGFDYRELRAAATAVRAGAQLLATGRDAVFPMPDGPWPATGAILAAIETAGGAPAVVVGKPEQIMFDTAREALTGCTRVGVLGDHLTADIQGAKSAGLDAILVLGGATSQADLQRAPIPPDLVLDSLAALPEAIGAR
;
A
#
# COMPACT_ATOMS: atom_id res chain seq x y z
N MET A 1 -7.19 16.86 2.59
CA MET A 1 -7.13 15.58 3.36
C MET A 1 -6.86 14.48 2.36
N LEU A 2 -6.12 13.42 2.74
CA LEU A 2 -5.84 12.30 1.86
C LEU A 2 -6.14 10.99 2.61
N PHE A 3 -6.90 10.10 1.99
CA PHE A 3 -7.21 8.77 2.52
C PHE A 3 -6.18 7.77 2.01
N VAL A 4 -5.43 7.15 2.91
CA VAL A 4 -4.29 6.27 2.58
C VAL A 4 -4.60 4.83 3.00
N THR A 5 -4.45 3.87 2.08
CA THR A 5 -4.75 2.46 2.36
C THR A 5 -3.77 1.50 1.68
N ASN A 6 -3.47 0.37 2.35
CA ASN A 6 -2.74 -0.74 1.74
C ASN A 6 -3.62 -1.61 0.83
N GLU A 7 -4.91 -1.31 0.69
CA GLU A 7 -5.85 -2.07 -0.13
C GLU A 7 -5.53 -1.95 -1.64
N PRO A 8 -5.05 -3.01 -2.31
CA PRO A 8 -4.70 -2.95 -3.73
C PRO A 8 -5.85 -3.42 -4.64
N ARG A 9 -6.92 -4.01 -4.08
CA ARG A 9 -7.97 -4.71 -4.84
C ARG A 9 -9.01 -3.78 -5.45
N ARG A 10 -9.21 -2.61 -4.85
CA ARG A 10 -10.21 -1.63 -5.29
C ARG A 10 -9.56 -0.42 -5.95
N SER A 11 -10.20 0.10 -6.99
CA SER A 11 -9.77 1.34 -7.61
C SER A 11 -9.96 2.54 -6.66
N ARG A 12 -9.18 3.59 -6.85
CA ARG A 12 -9.32 4.84 -6.08
C ARG A 12 -10.72 5.44 -6.23
N SER A 13 -11.32 5.35 -7.42
CA SER A 13 -12.69 5.82 -7.66
C SER A 13 -13.74 5.01 -6.90
N ALA A 14 -13.59 3.69 -6.81
CA ALA A 14 -14.49 2.83 -6.05
C ALA A 14 -14.39 3.11 -4.53
N LEU A 15 -13.19 3.37 -4.02
CA LEU A 15 -12.99 3.76 -2.62
C LEU A 15 -13.57 5.15 -2.33
N ALA A 16 -13.38 6.11 -3.23
CA ALA A 16 -13.97 7.44 -3.11
C ALA A 16 -15.52 7.40 -3.11
N ALA A 17 -16.10 6.58 -3.99
CA ALA A 17 -17.55 6.35 -4.00
C ALA A 17 -18.03 5.78 -2.66
N ARG A 18 -17.31 4.81 -2.10
CA ARG A 18 -17.63 4.23 -0.79
C ARG A 18 -17.55 5.25 0.35
N LEU A 19 -16.56 6.15 0.34
CA LEU A 19 -16.48 7.25 1.31
C LEU A 19 -17.69 8.17 1.18
N THR A 20 -18.07 8.51 -0.04
CA THR A 20 -19.23 9.38 -0.31
C THR A 20 -20.55 8.75 0.15
N GLU A 21 -20.72 7.43 -0.06
CA GLU A 21 -21.91 6.68 0.43
C GLU A 21 -22.07 6.74 1.95
N ILE A 22 -20.99 6.83 2.71
CA ILE A 22 -21.01 6.96 4.17
C ILE A 22 -20.99 8.43 4.65
N GLY A 23 -21.20 9.39 3.73
CA GLY A 23 -21.31 10.80 4.06
C GLY A 23 -20.00 11.59 4.07
N ILE A 24 -18.90 11.01 3.57
CA ILE A 24 -17.59 11.68 3.44
C ILE A 24 -17.35 11.99 1.96
N PRO A 25 -17.57 13.25 1.51
CA PRO A 25 -17.34 13.62 0.11
C PRO A 25 -15.87 13.39 -0.27
N ALA A 26 -15.63 12.55 -1.28
CA ALA A 26 -14.30 12.25 -1.76
C ALA A 26 -14.29 11.97 -3.27
N THR A 27 -13.16 12.28 -3.90
CA THR A 27 -12.85 11.95 -5.29
C THR A 27 -11.69 10.96 -5.35
N ALA A 28 -11.40 10.40 -6.52
CA ALA A 28 -10.24 9.53 -6.69
C ALA A 28 -8.90 10.23 -6.36
N ALA A 29 -8.84 11.56 -6.44
CA ALA A 29 -7.66 12.34 -6.07
C ALA A 29 -7.43 12.39 -4.55
N ASP A 30 -8.49 12.21 -3.76
CA ASP A 30 -8.43 12.20 -2.30
C ASP A 30 -8.05 10.82 -1.74
N VAL A 31 -7.84 9.81 -2.61
CA VAL A 31 -7.54 8.43 -2.22
C VAL A 31 -6.17 8.01 -2.76
N MET A 32 -5.32 7.51 -1.87
CA MET A 32 -4.03 6.90 -2.21
C MET A 32 -4.03 5.43 -1.78
N THR A 33 -3.92 4.54 -2.76
CA THR A 33 -3.79 3.09 -2.53
C THR A 33 -2.35 2.65 -2.68
N SER A 34 -2.00 1.52 -2.10
CA SER A 34 -0.68 0.90 -2.34
C SER A 34 -0.45 0.55 -3.82
N ALA A 35 -1.51 0.29 -4.59
CA ALA A 35 -1.45 0.10 -6.04
C ALA A 35 -1.02 1.39 -6.76
N ALA A 36 -1.60 2.54 -6.40
CA ALA A 36 -1.22 3.84 -6.97
C ALA A 36 0.23 4.22 -6.63
N VAL A 37 0.67 3.95 -5.39
CA VAL A 37 2.06 4.19 -4.99
C VAL A 37 3.01 3.25 -5.73
N ALA A 38 2.66 1.96 -5.90
CA ALA A 38 3.45 1.03 -6.70
C ALA A 38 3.60 1.49 -8.15
N ALA A 39 2.54 2.01 -8.76
CA ALA A 39 2.56 2.57 -10.11
C ALA A 39 3.46 3.80 -10.22
N ARG A 40 3.39 4.71 -9.24
CA ARG A 40 4.25 5.90 -9.16
C ARG A 40 5.72 5.51 -9.01
N VAL A 41 6.03 4.59 -8.09
CA VAL A 41 7.40 4.09 -7.87
C VAL A 41 7.92 3.40 -9.12
N ALA A 42 7.12 2.50 -9.73
CA ALA A 42 7.50 1.87 -11.01
C ALA A 42 7.80 2.91 -12.08
N GLY A 43 6.98 3.97 -12.17
CA GLY A 43 7.16 5.08 -13.13
C GLY A 43 8.45 5.85 -12.94
N SER A 44 8.96 5.96 -11.70
CA SER A 44 10.19 6.68 -11.34
C SER A 44 11.45 5.81 -11.37
N LEU A 45 11.32 4.49 -11.54
CA LEU A 45 12.47 3.60 -11.61
C LEU A 45 13.40 3.97 -12.77
N THR A 46 14.70 4.08 -12.47
CA THR A 46 15.77 4.27 -13.46
C THR A 46 16.45 2.95 -13.75
N GLY A 47 17.11 2.85 -14.91
CA GLY A 47 17.86 1.65 -15.29
C GLY A 47 16.98 0.45 -15.70
N LEU A 48 15.67 0.64 -15.91
CA LEU A 48 14.82 -0.40 -16.49
C LEU A 48 15.24 -0.70 -17.92
N ALA A 49 15.35 -2.00 -18.26
CA ALA A 49 15.64 -2.44 -19.62
C ALA A 49 14.55 -1.99 -20.62
N ASN A 50 13.32 -1.86 -20.14
CA ASN A 50 12.15 -1.42 -20.92
C ASN A 50 11.01 -1.04 -20.00
N ARG A 51 9.91 -0.49 -20.54
CA ARG A 51 8.68 -0.18 -19.81
C ARG A 51 7.63 -1.29 -19.95
N ARG A 52 8.04 -2.53 -19.72
CA ARG A 52 7.17 -3.70 -19.65
C ARG A 52 7.04 -4.17 -18.22
N ALA A 53 5.83 -4.47 -17.80
CA ALA A 53 5.53 -4.91 -16.43
C ALA A 53 4.80 -6.24 -16.42
N LEU A 54 5.26 -7.18 -15.59
CA LEU A 54 4.47 -8.31 -15.15
C LEU A 54 3.74 -7.91 -13.86
N VAL A 55 2.43 -8.05 -13.85
CA VAL A 55 1.62 -7.72 -12.66
C VAL A 55 0.98 -9.00 -12.15
N VAL A 56 1.28 -9.35 -10.90
CA VAL A 56 0.61 -10.39 -10.12
C VAL A 56 -0.29 -9.69 -9.11
N GLY A 57 -1.59 -9.65 -9.37
CA GLY A 57 -2.48 -8.89 -8.50
C GLY A 57 -3.86 -8.61 -9.10
N PRO A 58 -4.67 -7.83 -8.39
CA PRO A 58 -6.04 -7.52 -8.79
C PRO A 58 -6.10 -6.55 -9.98
N PRO A 59 -7.25 -6.47 -10.68
CA PRO A 59 -7.44 -5.57 -11.83
C PRO A 59 -7.08 -4.10 -11.55
N ALA A 60 -7.39 -3.59 -10.36
CA ALA A 60 -7.06 -2.21 -9.99
C ALA A 60 -5.54 -1.94 -10.02
N LEU A 61 -4.71 -2.91 -9.62
CA LEU A 61 -3.26 -2.80 -9.72
C LEU A 61 -2.80 -2.80 -11.18
N HIS A 62 -3.39 -3.65 -12.02
CA HIS A 62 -3.11 -3.67 -13.46
C HIS A 62 -3.39 -2.31 -14.11
N ASP A 63 -4.52 -1.67 -13.75
CA ASP A 63 -4.93 -0.39 -14.32
C ASP A 63 -4.00 0.74 -13.86
N GLU A 64 -3.58 0.79 -12.59
CA GLU A 64 -2.62 1.76 -12.09
C GLU A 64 -1.25 1.63 -12.81
N ILE A 65 -0.75 0.41 -13.00
CA ILE A 65 0.53 0.17 -13.70
C ILE A 65 0.44 0.55 -15.19
N LYS A 66 -0.68 0.24 -15.86
CA LYS A 66 -0.93 0.74 -17.23
C LYS A 66 -0.97 2.26 -17.27
N GLY A 67 -1.68 2.89 -16.31
CA GLY A 67 -1.77 4.35 -16.17
C GLY A 67 -0.41 5.03 -15.99
N ALA A 68 0.57 4.34 -15.39
CA ALA A 68 1.95 4.79 -15.27
C ALA A 68 2.78 4.60 -16.55
N GLY A 69 2.17 4.18 -17.66
CA GLY A 69 2.80 4.05 -18.98
C GLY A 69 3.55 2.74 -19.21
N PHE A 70 3.20 1.68 -18.48
CA PHE A 70 3.76 0.35 -18.72
C PHE A 70 2.89 -0.48 -19.66
N GLN A 71 3.54 -1.21 -20.56
CA GLN A 71 2.92 -2.30 -21.31
C GLN A 71 2.94 -3.55 -20.43
N LEU A 72 1.75 -4.11 -20.15
CA LEU A 72 1.68 -5.36 -19.39
C LEU A 72 2.08 -6.55 -20.27
N VAL A 73 2.86 -7.46 -19.69
CA VAL A 73 3.20 -8.74 -20.31
C VAL A 73 2.42 -9.87 -19.66
N THR A 74 2.18 -10.93 -20.44
CA THR A 74 1.55 -12.16 -19.92
C THR A 74 2.58 -13.08 -19.24
N SER A 75 2.10 -14.11 -18.55
CA SER A 75 2.96 -15.10 -17.90
C SER A 75 3.93 -15.79 -18.87
N GLU A 76 3.56 -15.98 -20.14
CA GLU A 76 4.42 -16.57 -21.17
C GLU A 76 5.59 -15.66 -21.54
N HIS A 77 5.39 -14.33 -21.43
CA HIS A 77 6.37 -13.30 -21.78
C HIS A 77 7.06 -12.70 -20.54
N ALA A 78 6.99 -13.37 -19.38
CA ALA A 78 7.50 -12.86 -18.11
C ALA A 78 8.97 -12.40 -18.16
N ARG A 79 9.81 -13.06 -18.97
CA ARG A 79 11.23 -12.69 -19.16
C ARG A 79 11.44 -11.31 -19.78
N GLU A 80 10.43 -10.76 -20.43
CA GLU A 80 10.48 -9.48 -21.10
C GLU A 80 10.15 -8.29 -20.16
N ALA A 81 9.70 -8.59 -18.93
CA ALA A 81 9.35 -7.57 -17.96
C ALA A 81 10.61 -6.85 -17.45
N GLY A 82 10.59 -5.52 -17.42
CA GLY A 82 11.56 -4.69 -16.73
C GLY A 82 11.24 -4.55 -15.23
N VAL A 83 9.96 -4.70 -14.88
CA VAL A 83 9.48 -4.68 -13.50
C VAL A 83 8.43 -5.77 -13.27
N ALA A 84 8.45 -6.42 -12.12
CA ALA A 84 7.42 -7.30 -11.62
C ALA A 84 6.75 -6.63 -10.41
N VAL A 85 5.42 -6.48 -10.44
CA VAL A 85 4.65 -5.81 -9.38
C VAL A 85 3.68 -6.79 -8.76
N VAL A 86 3.74 -6.93 -7.43
CA VAL A 86 2.96 -7.92 -6.67
C VAL A 86 1.97 -7.23 -5.74
N GLY A 87 0.70 -7.61 -5.85
CA GLY A 87 -0.37 -7.29 -4.92
C GLY A 87 -1.19 -8.54 -4.60
N GLY A 88 -1.63 -8.68 -3.35
CA GLY A 88 -2.40 -9.86 -2.94
C GLY A 88 -3.77 -9.94 -3.63
N HIS A 89 -4.14 -11.12 -4.08
CA HIS A 89 -5.45 -11.43 -4.65
C HIS A 89 -5.78 -12.92 -4.50
N GLU A 90 -7.08 -13.22 -4.50
CA GLU A 90 -7.58 -14.58 -4.24
C GLU A 90 -7.32 -15.57 -5.38
N GLY A 91 -7.12 -15.06 -6.60
CA GLY A 91 -6.87 -15.88 -7.78
C GLY A 91 -5.41 -16.29 -7.97
N PHE A 92 -4.51 -16.01 -7.00
CA PHE A 92 -3.10 -16.36 -7.11
C PHE A 92 -2.89 -17.86 -7.33
N ASP A 93 -2.11 -18.20 -8.35
CA ASP A 93 -1.83 -19.58 -8.70
C ASP A 93 -0.33 -19.86 -8.98
N TYR A 94 0.00 -21.13 -9.22
CA TYR A 94 1.38 -21.53 -9.49
C TYR A 94 1.94 -20.94 -10.80
N ARG A 95 1.09 -20.57 -11.77
CA ARG A 95 1.54 -19.95 -13.03
C ARG A 95 2.02 -18.54 -12.77
N GLU A 96 1.31 -17.78 -11.94
CA GLU A 96 1.71 -16.45 -11.52
C GLU A 96 3.00 -16.48 -10.69
N LEU A 97 3.12 -17.43 -9.75
CA LEU A 97 4.36 -17.63 -8.99
C LEU A 97 5.54 -17.87 -9.92
N ARG A 98 5.39 -18.81 -10.87
CA ARG A 98 6.43 -19.14 -11.84
C ARG A 98 6.78 -17.96 -12.73
N ALA A 99 5.77 -17.21 -13.20
CA ALA A 99 5.97 -16.05 -14.06
C ALA A 99 6.73 -14.94 -13.33
N ALA A 100 6.31 -14.59 -12.10
CA ALA A 100 7.00 -13.58 -11.29
C ALA A 100 8.44 -13.98 -10.97
N ALA A 101 8.68 -15.21 -10.53
CA ALA A 101 10.03 -15.72 -10.28
C ALA A 101 10.90 -15.70 -11.56
N THR A 102 10.31 -16.02 -12.71
CA THR A 102 10.98 -15.99 -14.01
C THR A 102 11.37 -14.55 -14.40
N ALA A 103 10.48 -13.59 -14.21
CA ALA A 103 10.75 -12.17 -14.46
C ALA A 103 11.91 -11.66 -13.59
N VAL A 104 11.84 -11.93 -12.27
CA VAL A 104 12.88 -11.53 -11.31
C VAL A 104 14.23 -12.13 -11.67
N ARG A 105 14.29 -13.43 -11.97
CA ARG A 105 15.53 -14.11 -12.42
C ARG A 105 16.06 -13.57 -13.75
N ALA A 106 15.20 -13.01 -14.60
CA ALA A 106 15.59 -12.36 -15.83
C ALA A 106 16.07 -10.90 -15.64
N GLY A 107 16.05 -10.38 -14.40
CA GLY A 107 16.54 -9.05 -14.03
C GLY A 107 15.44 -8.00 -13.85
N ALA A 108 14.15 -8.39 -13.85
CA ALA A 108 13.08 -7.47 -13.51
C ALA A 108 13.22 -6.97 -12.06
N GLN A 109 13.03 -5.68 -11.84
CA GLN A 109 12.93 -5.13 -10.49
C GLN A 109 11.62 -5.61 -9.84
N LEU A 110 11.67 -6.05 -8.58
CA LEU A 110 10.50 -6.55 -7.86
C LEU A 110 9.94 -5.48 -6.94
N LEU A 111 8.67 -5.12 -7.17
CA LEU A 111 7.88 -4.22 -6.31
C LEU A 111 6.73 -4.98 -5.67
N ALA A 112 6.33 -4.60 -4.45
CA ALA A 112 5.17 -5.16 -3.78
C ALA A 112 4.32 -4.08 -3.11
N THR A 113 3.00 -4.23 -3.16
CA THR A 113 2.03 -3.30 -2.56
C THR A 113 1.99 -3.38 -1.04
N GLY A 114 2.54 -4.43 -0.43
CA GLY A 114 2.58 -4.63 1.02
C GLY A 114 3.32 -5.90 1.38
N ARG A 115 3.55 -6.09 2.69
CA ARG A 115 4.21 -7.29 3.26
C ARG A 115 3.36 -7.92 4.38
N ASP A 116 2.11 -7.51 4.52
CA ASP A 116 1.20 -8.09 5.50
C ASP A 116 1.04 -9.59 5.21
N ALA A 117 1.26 -10.43 6.22
CA ALA A 117 1.16 -11.88 6.08
C ALA A 117 -0.28 -12.34 5.87
N VAL A 118 -1.21 -11.71 6.58
CA VAL A 118 -2.64 -12.03 6.56
C VAL A 118 -3.49 -10.76 6.60
N PHE A 119 -4.73 -10.85 6.16
CA PHE A 119 -5.77 -9.84 6.39
C PHE A 119 -7.03 -10.48 6.99
N PRO A 120 -7.80 -9.74 7.80
CA PRO A 120 -8.99 -10.28 8.47
C PRO A 120 -10.13 -10.49 7.47
N MET A 121 -10.75 -11.67 7.55
CA MET A 121 -11.97 -12.02 6.83
C MET A 121 -13.00 -12.58 7.81
N PRO A 122 -14.31 -12.60 7.49
CA PRO A 122 -15.36 -13.09 8.40
C PRO A 122 -15.18 -14.54 8.87
N ASP A 123 -14.53 -15.37 8.06
CA ASP A 123 -14.24 -16.78 8.32
C ASP A 123 -12.81 -17.03 8.86
N GLY A 124 -12.07 -15.97 9.17
CA GLY A 124 -10.72 -16.04 9.73
C GLY A 124 -9.67 -15.29 8.89
N PRO A 125 -8.41 -15.29 9.33
CA PRO A 125 -7.35 -14.57 8.61
C PRO A 125 -6.99 -15.28 7.30
N TRP A 126 -7.01 -14.52 6.20
CA TRP A 126 -6.61 -15.02 4.89
C TRP A 126 -5.20 -14.55 4.53
N PRO A 127 -4.45 -15.33 3.70
CA PRO A 127 -3.13 -14.92 3.23
C PRO A 127 -3.20 -13.58 2.48
N ALA A 128 -2.32 -12.64 2.85
CA ALA A 128 -2.21 -11.33 2.21
C ALA A 128 -1.02 -11.28 1.24
N THR A 129 -0.71 -10.08 0.73
CA THR A 129 0.38 -9.85 -0.22
C THR A 129 1.71 -10.41 0.27
N GLY A 130 2.01 -10.33 1.57
CA GLY A 130 3.28 -10.82 2.14
C GLY A 130 3.49 -12.31 1.98
N ALA A 131 2.43 -13.13 2.08
CA ALA A 131 2.51 -14.57 1.87
C ALA A 131 2.87 -14.92 0.40
N ILE A 132 2.21 -14.26 -0.55
CA ILE A 132 2.49 -14.38 -2.00
C ILE A 132 3.91 -13.90 -2.31
N LEU A 133 4.28 -12.74 -1.77
CA LEU A 133 5.57 -12.11 -1.97
C LEU A 133 6.73 -12.99 -1.47
N ALA A 134 6.58 -13.60 -0.29
CA ALA A 134 7.60 -14.50 0.26
C ALA A 134 7.90 -15.69 -0.67
N ALA A 135 6.87 -16.27 -1.29
CA ALA A 135 7.04 -17.33 -2.28
C ALA A 135 7.78 -16.83 -3.53
N ILE A 136 7.44 -15.62 -4.01
CA ILE A 136 8.06 -15.02 -5.19
C ILE A 136 9.53 -14.64 -4.90
N GLU A 137 9.82 -14.02 -3.76
CA GLU A 137 11.18 -13.65 -3.35
C GLU A 137 12.07 -14.91 -3.23
N THR A 138 11.54 -15.96 -2.60
CA THR A 138 12.26 -17.25 -2.46
C THR A 138 12.55 -17.86 -3.83
N ALA A 139 11.58 -17.92 -4.72
CA ALA A 139 11.74 -18.53 -6.05
C ALA A 139 12.50 -17.62 -7.02
N GLY A 140 12.36 -16.32 -6.92
CA GLY A 140 13.03 -15.32 -7.75
C GLY A 140 14.47 -15.04 -7.36
N GLY A 141 14.80 -15.17 -6.07
CA GLY A 141 16.15 -14.97 -5.53
C GLY A 141 16.53 -13.51 -5.30
N ALA A 142 15.55 -12.59 -5.26
CA ALA A 142 15.78 -11.17 -4.96
C ALA A 142 14.68 -10.60 -4.06
N PRO A 143 15.01 -9.67 -3.15
CA PRO A 143 14.02 -9.01 -2.32
C PRO A 143 13.22 -7.97 -3.12
N ALA A 144 12.00 -7.70 -2.67
CA ALA A 144 11.16 -6.66 -3.22
C ALA A 144 11.38 -5.30 -2.55
N VAL A 145 11.19 -4.23 -3.30
CA VAL A 145 10.88 -2.92 -2.75
C VAL A 145 9.39 -2.91 -2.41
N VAL A 146 9.07 -2.79 -1.13
CA VAL A 146 7.69 -2.71 -0.64
C VAL A 146 7.29 -1.26 -0.55
N VAL A 147 6.06 -0.92 -1.00
CA VAL A 147 5.63 0.48 -1.06
C VAL A 147 4.48 0.82 -0.10
N GLY A 148 3.77 -0.19 0.41
CA GLY A 148 2.66 0.01 1.35
C GLY A 148 3.12 0.34 2.78
N LYS A 149 2.22 0.86 3.60
CA LYS A 149 2.47 1.08 5.04
C LYS A 149 3.01 -0.20 5.70
N PRO A 150 3.98 -0.12 6.59
CA PRO A 150 4.59 1.05 7.23
C PRO A 150 5.75 1.69 6.44
N GLU A 151 6.01 1.29 5.21
CA GLU A 151 7.17 1.77 4.46
C GLU A 151 7.11 3.29 4.23
N GLN A 152 8.24 3.96 4.40
CA GLN A 152 8.36 5.41 4.28
C GLN A 152 7.88 5.93 2.92
N ILE A 153 8.07 5.15 1.84
CA ILE A 153 7.66 5.50 0.48
C ILE A 153 6.17 5.90 0.40
N MET A 154 5.29 5.18 1.12
CA MET A 154 3.86 5.50 1.17
C MET A 154 3.62 6.90 1.75
N PHE A 155 4.27 7.21 2.86
CA PHE A 155 4.08 8.48 3.58
C PHE A 155 4.75 9.65 2.86
N ASP A 156 5.91 9.46 2.26
CA ASP A 156 6.57 10.49 1.43
C ASP A 156 5.71 10.82 0.21
N THR A 157 5.16 9.80 -0.47
CA THR A 157 4.24 9.99 -1.59
C THR A 157 2.97 10.73 -1.16
N ALA A 158 2.42 10.41 0.02
CA ALA A 158 1.26 11.10 0.57
C ALA A 158 1.56 12.57 0.90
N ARG A 159 2.72 12.84 1.52
CA ARG A 159 3.17 14.20 1.83
C ARG A 159 3.35 15.05 0.58
N GLU A 160 3.93 14.49 -0.48
CA GLU A 160 4.11 15.18 -1.76
C GLU A 160 2.76 15.51 -2.45
N ALA A 161 1.73 14.68 -2.25
CA ALA A 161 0.39 14.95 -2.76
C ALA A 161 -0.34 16.06 -1.99
N LEU A 162 0.05 16.33 -0.74
CA LEU A 162 -0.52 17.36 0.13
C LEU A 162 0.24 18.70 -0.03
N THR A 163 0.23 19.24 -1.23
CA THR A 163 0.91 20.50 -1.55
C THR A 163 0.37 21.68 -0.73
N GLY A 164 1.28 22.56 -0.26
CA GLY A 164 0.93 23.76 0.50
C GLY A 164 0.66 23.52 1.99
N CYS A 165 0.71 22.27 2.47
CA CYS A 165 0.64 21.97 3.90
C CYS A 165 2.01 22.16 4.56
N THR A 166 2.06 22.97 5.61
CA THR A 166 3.28 23.19 6.41
C THR A 166 3.50 22.10 7.45
N ARG A 167 2.44 21.40 7.83
CA ARG A 167 2.45 20.31 8.80
C ARG A 167 1.47 19.22 8.37
N VAL A 168 1.88 17.97 8.40
CA VAL A 168 1.08 16.81 8.01
C VAL A 168 1.08 15.82 9.17
N GLY A 169 -0.12 15.41 9.59
CA GLY A 169 -0.32 14.34 10.56
C GLY A 169 -0.97 13.13 9.90
N VAL A 170 -0.62 11.95 10.38
CA VAL A 170 -1.22 10.67 10.02
C VAL A 170 -2.16 10.24 11.14
N LEU A 171 -3.41 10.03 10.79
CA LEU A 171 -4.42 9.47 11.68
C LEU A 171 -4.67 8.01 11.27
N GLY A 172 -4.53 7.09 12.22
CA GLY A 172 -4.76 5.67 11.96
C GLY A 172 -5.03 4.88 13.23
N ASP A 173 -5.35 3.61 13.06
CA ASP A 173 -5.72 2.71 14.16
C ASP A 173 -4.72 1.57 14.37
N HIS A 174 -3.69 1.48 13.53
CA HIS A 174 -2.73 0.39 13.56
C HIS A 174 -1.33 0.87 13.96
N LEU A 175 -0.83 0.40 15.13
CA LEU A 175 0.45 0.83 15.70
C LEU A 175 1.63 0.69 14.74
N THR A 176 1.73 -0.44 14.03
CA THR A 176 2.85 -0.66 13.10
C THR A 176 2.62 0.06 11.77
N ALA A 177 1.48 -0.20 11.11
CA ALA A 177 1.26 0.31 9.77
C ALA A 177 1.14 1.83 9.73
N ASP A 178 0.38 2.42 10.66
CA ASP A 178 0.08 3.85 10.64
C ASP A 178 1.05 4.65 11.52
N ILE A 179 1.17 4.28 12.80
CA ILE A 179 1.89 5.08 13.79
C ILE A 179 3.40 4.98 13.59
N GLN A 180 3.94 3.77 13.58
CA GLN A 180 5.37 3.57 13.35
C GLN A 180 5.79 4.08 11.96
N GLY A 181 4.97 3.83 10.92
CA GLY A 181 5.22 4.32 9.58
C GLY A 181 5.27 5.84 9.51
N ALA A 182 4.30 6.55 10.12
CA ALA A 182 4.29 8.01 10.22
C ALA A 182 5.53 8.55 10.93
N LYS A 183 5.88 7.97 12.08
CA LYS A 183 7.07 8.38 12.86
C LYS A 183 8.35 8.16 12.06
N SER A 184 8.48 7.05 11.34
CA SER A 184 9.64 6.77 10.48
C SER A 184 9.78 7.77 9.32
N ALA A 185 8.65 8.33 8.86
CA ALA A 185 8.61 9.37 7.83
C ALA A 185 8.72 10.81 8.40
N GLY A 186 8.88 10.96 9.71
CA GLY A 186 8.97 12.27 10.37
C GLY A 186 7.66 13.05 10.41
N LEU A 187 6.51 12.33 10.39
CA LEU A 187 5.17 12.91 10.44
C LEU A 187 4.58 12.80 11.85
N ASP A 188 3.64 13.69 12.19
CA ASP A 188 2.87 13.56 13.41
C ASP A 188 1.99 12.31 13.36
N ALA A 189 2.01 11.50 14.41
CA ALA A 189 1.28 10.24 14.48
C ALA A 189 0.14 10.31 15.49
N ILE A 190 -1.09 10.18 15.01
CA ILE A 190 -2.33 10.25 15.80
C ILE A 190 -2.99 8.88 15.79
N LEU A 191 -3.06 8.22 16.94
CA LEU A 191 -3.74 6.95 17.10
C LEU A 191 -5.21 7.16 17.46
N VAL A 192 -6.10 6.48 16.74
CA VAL A 192 -7.51 6.37 17.14
C VAL A 192 -7.72 4.97 17.72
N LEU A 193 -8.30 4.91 18.93
CA LEU A 193 -8.70 3.67 19.58
C LEU A 193 -10.06 3.17 19.02
N GLY A 194 -10.35 1.89 19.23
CA GLY A 194 -11.60 1.27 18.72
C GLY A 194 -11.49 0.61 17.34
N GLY A 195 -10.29 0.65 16.74
CA GLY A 195 -9.94 -0.11 15.52
C GLY A 195 -9.05 -1.32 15.83
N ALA A 196 -7.94 -1.45 15.10
CA ALA A 196 -7.02 -2.59 15.22
C ALA A 196 -6.22 -2.63 16.54
N THR A 197 -6.00 -1.46 17.18
CA THR A 197 -5.18 -1.34 18.40
C THR A 197 -6.04 -1.28 19.64
N SER A 198 -5.78 -2.17 20.62
CA SER A 198 -6.34 -2.09 21.96
C SER A 198 -5.51 -1.19 22.88
N GLN A 199 -6.12 -0.77 24.03
CA GLN A 199 -5.41 -0.02 25.06
C GLN A 199 -4.19 -0.80 25.62
N ALA A 200 -4.29 -2.12 25.71
CA ALA A 200 -3.19 -2.96 26.17
C ALA A 200 -2.03 -3.03 25.16
N ASP A 201 -2.34 -2.98 23.86
CA ASP A 201 -1.32 -2.93 22.81
C ASP A 201 -0.60 -1.57 22.81
N LEU A 202 -1.36 -0.48 23.00
CA LEU A 202 -0.79 0.87 23.14
C LEU A 202 0.21 0.95 24.29
N GLN A 203 -0.09 0.37 25.45
CA GLN A 203 0.82 0.38 26.61
C GLN A 203 2.14 -0.36 26.34
N ARG A 204 2.16 -1.27 25.39
CA ARG A 204 3.32 -2.07 24.97
C ARG A 204 3.99 -1.55 23.70
N ALA A 205 3.47 -0.47 23.12
CA ALA A 205 3.97 0.08 21.88
C ALA A 205 5.42 0.54 22.02
N PRO A 206 6.36 0.06 21.19
CA PRO A 206 7.76 0.47 21.25
C PRO A 206 7.96 1.92 20.81
N ILE A 207 7.06 2.42 19.95
CA ILE A 207 7.04 3.79 19.45
C ILE A 207 5.67 4.38 19.77
N PRO A 208 5.57 5.32 20.72
CA PRO A 208 4.30 5.92 21.10
C PRO A 208 3.80 6.90 20.01
N PRO A 209 2.48 7.02 19.83
CA PRO A 209 1.88 8.10 19.04
C PRO A 209 2.11 9.47 19.70
N ASP A 210 2.02 10.55 18.90
CA ASP A 210 2.07 11.91 19.43
C ASP A 210 0.75 12.33 20.12
N LEU A 211 -0.36 11.73 19.64
CA LEU A 211 -1.70 11.96 20.17
C LEU A 211 -2.51 10.65 20.13
N VAL A 212 -3.33 10.44 21.14
CA VAL A 212 -4.29 9.34 21.21
C VAL A 212 -5.70 9.90 21.30
N LEU A 213 -6.60 9.39 20.47
CA LEU A 213 -8.02 9.75 20.47
C LEU A 213 -8.86 8.50 20.75
N ASP A 214 -9.87 8.65 21.60
CA ASP A 214 -10.83 7.56 21.88
C ASP A 214 -11.76 7.32 20.69
N SER A 215 -11.98 8.35 19.86
CA SER A 215 -12.79 8.25 18.63
C SER A 215 -12.42 9.33 17.62
N LEU A 216 -12.80 9.12 16.36
CA LEU A 216 -12.65 10.13 15.30
C LEU A 216 -13.39 11.42 15.59
N ALA A 217 -14.48 11.38 16.36
CA ALA A 217 -15.28 12.56 16.73
C ALA A 217 -14.47 13.59 17.55
N ALA A 218 -13.43 13.15 18.26
CA ALA A 218 -12.57 14.04 19.04
C ALA A 218 -11.51 14.78 18.19
N LEU A 219 -11.33 14.40 16.92
CA LEU A 219 -10.27 14.97 16.07
C LEU A 219 -10.38 16.49 15.85
N PRO A 220 -11.56 17.07 15.55
CA PRO A 220 -11.66 18.52 15.30
C PRO A 220 -11.17 19.35 16.48
N GLU A 221 -11.57 18.99 17.69
CA GLU A 221 -11.15 19.67 18.92
C GLU A 221 -9.64 19.50 19.14
N ALA A 222 -9.14 18.30 18.99
CA ALA A 222 -7.73 17.95 19.23
C ALA A 222 -6.73 18.67 18.32
N ILE A 223 -7.14 18.97 17.06
CA ILE A 223 -6.32 19.72 16.09
C ILE A 223 -6.65 21.22 16.03
N GLY A 224 -7.53 21.71 16.91
CA GLY A 224 -7.93 23.11 16.95
C GLY A 224 -8.77 23.57 15.76
N ALA A 225 -9.40 22.65 15.04
CA ALA A 225 -10.35 22.96 13.96
C ALA A 225 -11.67 23.42 14.58
N ARG A 226 -12.10 24.64 14.24
CA ARG A 226 -13.41 25.21 14.63
C ARG A 226 -14.39 25.12 13.48
#